data_e622390a25e9eff3b6f9af9f0c7e79ef
#
_entry.id   e622390a25e9eff3b6f9af9f0c7e79ef
#
_cell.length_a   1.000
_cell.length_b   1.000
_cell.length_c   1.000
_cell.angle_alpha   90.00
_cell.angle_beta   90.00
_cell.angle_gamma   90.00
#
_symmetry.space_group_name_H-M   'P 1'
#
loop_
_entity.id
_entity.type
_entity.pdbx_description
1 polymer ?
#
loop_
_entity_poly.entity_id
_entity_poly.type
_entity_poly.pdbx_seq_one_letter_code
_entity_poly.pdbx_strand_id
1 'polypeptide(L)'
;HFAIVDEVDSILIDEARTPLIISGAGTQAADTYKKFARVMPGLKEGVDFDMDEAKRTINATESGLEKIEVMLGIENIYADPSGQLANHLQQALKAQFLFHRDVDYVVMDGEVKIVDEFTGRIMEGRRYSEGLHQALEAKEHVLVREENQTLATITLQNYFRLYDKLSGMTGTAMTEDAEFRQIYKLPVMAIPPNKPVIRVDENDLVYRTIDGKFNAVADDIAARHAKGQ
;
A
#
# COMPACT_ATOMS: atom_id res chain seq x y z
N HIS A 1 0.51 -10.73 -27.48
CA HIS A 1 0.74 -10.51 -28.91
C HIS A 1 0.03 -9.26 -29.43
N PHE A 2 -1.22 -9.02 -29.03
CA PHE A 2 -2.03 -7.88 -29.46
C PHE A 2 -2.86 -7.32 -28.30
N ALA A 3 -2.90 -5.98 -28.17
CA ALA A 3 -3.74 -5.29 -27.21
C ALA A 3 -4.45 -4.09 -27.86
N ILE A 4 -5.69 -3.88 -27.49
CA ILE A 4 -6.47 -2.67 -27.76
C ILE A 4 -6.85 -2.08 -26.41
N VAL A 5 -6.48 -0.83 -26.17
CA VAL A 5 -6.70 -0.12 -24.90
C VAL A 5 -7.77 0.94 -25.12
N ASP A 6 -8.85 0.84 -24.36
CA ASP A 6 -9.88 1.88 -24.31
C ASP A 6 -9.46 2.96 -23.32
N GLU A 7 -9.88 4.20 -23.55
CA GLU A 7 -9.40 5.39 -22.80
C GLU A 7 -7.88 5.41 -22.71
N VAL A 8 -7.25 5.25 -23.85
CA VAL A 8 -5.81 4.96 -23.98
C VAL A 8 -4.91 6.08 -23.44
N ASP A 9 -5.33 7.32 -23.45
CA ASP A 9 -4.62 8.46 -22.87
C ASP A 9 -4.56 8.35 -21.34
N SER A 10 -5.65 8.05 -20.67
CA SER A 10 -5.65 7.83 -19.23
C SER A 10 -4.71 6.68 -18.82
N ILE A 11 -4.78 5.56 -19.51
CA ILE A 11 -4.01 4.36 -19.15
C ILE A 11 -2.52 4.48 -19.51
N LEU A 12 -2.21 5.00 -20.70
CA LEU A 12 -0.84 4.98 -21.23
C LEU A 12 -0.07 6.30 -21.02
N ILE A 13 -0.74 7.38 -20.67
CA ILE A 13 -0.13 8.69 -20.39
C ILE A 13 -0.33 9.05 -18.93
N ASP A 14 -1.56 9.32 -18.47
CA ASP A 14 -1.82 9.80 -17.12
C ASP A 14 -1.40 8.80 -16.03
N GLU A 15 -1.76 7.54 -16.19
CA GLU A 15 -1.44 6.45 -15.26
C GLU A 15 -0.22 5.62 -15.66
N ALA A 16 0.54 6.06 -16.67
CA ALA A 16 1.65 5.30 -17.26
C ALA A 16 2.66 4.77 -16.23
N ARG A 17 2.92 5.52 -15.17
CA ARG A 17 3.87 5.19 -14.10
C ARG A 17 3.27 4.39 -12.95
N THR A 18 1.96 4.13 -12.96
CA THR A 18 1.30 3.33 -11.94
C THR A 18 1.82 1.90 -11.98
N PRO A 19 2.33 1.37 -10.87
CA PRO A 19 2.86 0.02 -10.83
C PRO A 19 1.76 -1.03 -10.73
N LEU A 20 1.86 -2.05 -11.56
CA LEU A 20 1.20 -3.34 -11.35
C LEU A 20 2.11 -4.19 -10.48
N ILE A 21 1.58 -4.72 -9.39
CA ILE A 21 2.34 -5.46 -8.38
C ILE A 21 1.87 -6.90 -8.36
N ILE A 22 2.83 -7.84 -8.52
CA ILE A 22 2.60 -9.25 -8.25
C ILE A 22 3.12 -9.51 -6.84
N SER A 23 2.24 -9.89 -5.95
CA SER A 23 2.58 -10.29 -4.59
C SER A 23 2.25 -11.77 -4.38
N GLY A 24 3.05 -12.43 -3.56
CA GLY A 24 2.85 -13.80 -3.15
C GLY A 24 3.00 -13.95 -1.65
N ALA A 25 2.50 -15.07 -1.10
CA ALA A 25 2.69 -15.38 0.29
C ALA A 25 4.19 -15.54 0.59
N GLY A 26 4.66 -14.88 1.63
CA GLY A 26 6.02 -15.08 2.15
C GLY A 26 6.16 -16.49 2.72
N THR A 27 7.31 -17.11 2.50
CA THR A 27 7.54 -18.48 2.95
C THR A 27 7.90 -18.54 4.44
N GLN A 28 7.21 -19.39 5.22
CA GLN A 28 7.61 -19.98 6.52
C GLN A 28 8.04 -19.05 7.68
N ALA A 29 7.76 -17.76 7.65
CA ALA A 29 8.17 -16.87 8.75
C ALA A 29 7.34 -17.06 10.04
N ALA A 30 6.11 -17.57 9.97
CA ALA A 30 5.21 -17.69 11.12
C ALA A 30 5.80 -18.49 12.29
N ASP A 31 6.45 -19.62 12.02
CA ASP A 31 7.07 -20.43 13.06
C ASP A 31 8.31 -19.76 13.68
N THR A 32 9.05 -19.01 12.87
CA THR A 32 10.20 -18.24 13.36
C THR A 32 9.75 -17.12 14.29
N TYR A 33 8.72 -16.35 13.95
CA TYR A 33 8.14 -15.35 14.83
C TYR A 33 7.69 -15.94 16.17
N LYS A 34 7.02 -17.08 16.15
CA LYS A 34 6.59 -17.79 17.38
C LYS A 34 7.76 -18.25 18.23
N LYS A 35 8.86 -18.73 17.62
CA LYS A 35 10.08 -19.12 18.35
C LYS A 35 10.69 -17.92 19.06
N PHE A 36 10.89 -16.80 18.35
CA PHE A 36 11.40 -15.58 18.97
C PHE A 36 10.48 -15.06 20.06
N ALA A 37 9.17 -14.98 19.83
CA ALA A 37 8.20 -14.51 20.83
C ALA A 37 8.25 -15.28 22.14
N ARG A 38 8.54 -16.61 22.12
CA ARG A 38 8.64 -17.45 23.32
C ARG A 38 9.84 -17.12 24.20
N VAL A 39 10.95 -16.68 23.62
CA VAL A 39 12.20 -16.41 24.38
C VAL A 39 12.26 -14.99 24.92
N MET A 40 11.55 -14.03 24.29
CA MET A 40 11.60 -12.62 24.69
C MET A 40 11.23 -12.35 26.17
N PRO A 41 10.18 -12.97 26.76
CA PRO A 41 9.82 -12.71 28.16
C PRO A 41 10.90 -13.08 29.18
N GLY A 42 11.87 -13.92 28.79
CA GLY A 42 12.99 -14.32 29.65
C GLY A 42 14.16 -13.33 29.69
N LEU A 43 14.11 -12.25 28.92
CA LEU A 43 15.17 -11.26 28.81
C LEU A 43 15.00 -10.15 29.86
N LYS A 44 16.14 -9.57 30.29
CA LYS A 44 16.18 -8.50 31.32
C LYS A 44 16.80 -7.24 30.73
N GLU A 45 16.14 -6.10 30.93
CA GLU A 45 16.66 -4.79 30.57
C GLU A 45 17.96 -4.47 31.34
N GLY A 46 18.89 -3.79 30.66
CA GLY A 46 20.22 -3.44 31.19
C GLY A 46 21.20 -4.60 31.30
N VAL A 47 20.78 -5.84 30.98
CA VAL A 47 21.60 -7.04 30.95
C VAL A 47 21.57 -7.69 29.57
N ASP A 48 20.38 -8.07 29.12
CA ASP A 48 20.18 -8.78 27.86
C ASP A 48 19.84 -7.83 26.70
N PHE A 49 19.30 -6.66 27.00
CA PHE A 49 19.01 -5.60 26.02
C PHE A 49 19.05 -4.22 26.66
N ASP A 50 19.32 -3.21 25.84
CA ASP A 50 19.23 -1.79 26.17
C ASP A 50 18.04 -1.17 25.43
N MET A 51 17.24 -0.33 26.11
CA MET A 51 16.06 0.31 25.59
C MET A 51 16.07 1.82 25.84
N ASP A 52 15.69 2.60 24.83
CA ASP A 52 15.41 4.04 24.95
C ASP A 52 13.95 4.27 24.51
N GLU A 53 13.06 4.37 25.49
CA GLU A 53 11.61 4.57 25.22
C GLU A 53 11.35 5.88 24.48
N ALA A 54 12.08 6.95 24.80
CA ALA A 54 11.87 8.26 24.19
C ALA A 54 12.21 8.25 22.69
N LYS A 55 13.20 7.47 22.30
CA LYS A 55 13.61 7.29 20.90
C LYS A 55 12.94 6.06 20.25
N ARG A 56 12.18 5.29 21.01
CA ARG A 56 11.59 4.02 20.56
C ARG A 56 12.61 3.06 19.94
N THR A 57 13.80 2.98 20.55
CA THR A 57 14.87 2.09 20.11
C THR A 57 15.14 1.01 21.15
N ILE A 58 15.45 -0.20 20.70
CA ILE A 58 15.83 -1.32 21.53
C ILE A 58 16.87 -2.17 20.81
N ASN A 59 17.91 -2.58 21.51
CA ASN A 59 18.99 -3.39 20.95
C ASN A 59 19.41 -4.47 21.96
N ALA A 60 19.63 -5.67 21.45
CA ALA A 60 20.20 -6.74 22.27
C ALA A 60 21.67 -6.40 22.62
N THR A 61 22.08 -6.71 23.85
CA THR A 61 23.48 -6.69 24.24
C THR A 61 24.19 -7.95 23.73
N GLU A 62 25.51 -8.00 23.80
CA GLU A 62 26.27 -9.20 23.44
C GLU A 62 25.86 -10.42 24.28
N SER A 63 25.71 -10.25 25.60
CA SER A 63 25.22 -11.30 26.50
C SER A 63 23.77 -11.72 26.20
N GLY A 64 22.93 -10.76 25.80
CA GLY A 64 21.56 -11.05 25.38
C GLY A 64 21.49 -11.85 24.09
N LEU A 65 22.33 -11.54 23.11
CA LEU A 65 22.44 -12.29 21.87
C LEU A 65 22.84 -13.73 22.13
N GLU A 66 23.92 -13.97 22.89
CA GLU A 66 24.37 -15.32 23.26
C GLU A 66 23.26 -16.12 23.94
N LYS A 67 22.55 -15.49 24.87
CA LYS A 67 21.44 -16.13 25.57
C LYS A 67 20.29 -16.50 24.62
N ILE A 68 19.91 -15.60 23.70
CA ILE A 68 18.86 -15.85 22.72
C ILE A 68 19.27 -16.96 21.76
N GLU A 69 20.52 -16.96 21.28
CA GLU A 69 21.07 -17.99 20.39
C GLU A 69 21.01 -19.37 21.04
N VAL A 70 21.42 -19.49 22.30
CA VAL A 70 21.33 -20.73 23.08
C VAL A 70 19.88 -21.18 23.23
N MET A 71 18.95 -20.26 23.57
CA MET A 71 17.52 -20.58 23.76
C MET A 71 16.84 -21.03 22.48
N LEU A 72 17.27 -20.48 21.33
CA LEU A 72 16.72 -20.81 20.01
C LEU A 72 17.45 -22.00 19.34
N GLY A 73 18.62 -22.40 19.86
CA GLY A 73 19.45 -23.43 19.24
C GLY A 73 20.08 -22.98 17.92
N ILE A 74 20.43 -21.70 17.83
CA ILE A 74 21.05 -21.05 16.65
C ILE A 74 22.49 -20.72 17.03
N GLU A 75 23.46 -21.01 16.15
CA GLU A 75 24.87 -20.72 16.42
C GLU A 75 25.20 -19.24 16.32
N ASN A 76 24.63 -18.53 15.32
CA ASN A 76 24.83 -17.10 15.13
C ASN A 76 23.68 -16.51 14.31
N ILE A 77 22.95 -15.59 14.93
CA ILE A 77 21.80 -14.91 14.30
C ILE A 77 22.23 -14.05 13.10
N TYR A 78 23.42 -13.46 13.15
CA TYR A 78 23.93 -12.59 12.08
C TYR A 78 24.65 -13.36 10.96
N ALA A 79 24.86 -14.65 11.10
CA ALA A 79 25.44 -15.49 10.05
C ALA A 79 24.44 -15.85 8.95
N ASP A 80 23.15 -15.53 9.13
CA ASP A 80 22.11 -15.72 8.11
C ASP A 80 22.35 -14.76 6.92
N PRO A 81 22.67 -15.28 5.71
CA PRO A 81 22.96 -14.45 4.55
C PRO A 81 21.77 -13.60 4.10
N SER A 82 20.55 -13.98 4.47
CA SER A 82 19.32 -13.25 4.16
C SER A 82 19.06 -12.07 5.12
N GLY A 83 19.72 -12.06 6.29
CA GLY A 83 19.47 -11.08 7.36
C GLY A 83 18.10 -11.23 8.04
N GLN A 84 17.33 -12.28 7.72
CA GLN A 84 15.97 -12.45 8.22
C GLN A 84 15.94 -12.71 9.72
N LEU A 85 16.87 -13.50 10.24
CA LEU A 85 16.93 -13.83 11.67
C LEU A 85 17.20 -12.57 12.51
N ALA A 86 18.10 -11.70 12.06
CA ALA A 86 18.38 -10.43 12.72
C ALA A 86 17.15 -9.51 12.73
N ASN A 87 16.42 -9.46 11.61
CA ASN A 87 15.16 -8.71 11.56
C ASN A 87 14.10 -9.31 12.50
N HIS A 88 13.92 -10.64 12.52
CA HIS A 88 12.99 -11.31 13.44
C HIS A 88 13.32 -11.01 14.91
N LEU A 89 14.60 -11.05 15.27
CA LEU A 89 15.06 -10.65 16.61
C LEU A 89 14.65 -9.22 16.93
N GLN A 90 14.96 -8.29 16.04
CA GLN A 90 14.68 -6.86 16.24
C GLN A 90 13.19 -6.60 16.40
N GLN A 91 12.35 -7.22 15.54
CA GLN A 91 10.90 -7.04 15.63
C GLN A 91 10.30 -7.73 16.87
N ALA A 92 10.84 -8.88 17.30
CA ALA A 92 10.41 -9.53 18.52
C ALA A 92 10.72 -8.73 19.78
N LEU A 93 11.92 -8.11 19.85
CA LEU A 93 12.30 -7.19 20.93
C LEU A 93 11.37 -5.98 20.97
N LYS A 94 11.13 -5.31 19.82
CA LYS A 94 10.20 -4.20 19.73
C LYS A 94 8.80 -4.60 20.17
N ALA A 95 8.27 -5.69 19.64
CA ALA A 95 6.95 -6.17 19.97
C ALA A 95 6.77 -6.46 21.46
N GLN A 96 7.79 -7.03 22.11
CA GLN A 96 7.71 -7.40 23.52
C GLN A 96 7.83 -6.23 24.45
N PHE A 97 8.75 -5.29 24.20
CA PHE A 97 9.17 -4.31 25.18
C PHE A 97 8.77 -2.87 24.85
N LEU A 98 8.55 -2.53 23.56
CA LEU A 98 8.20 -1.18 23.12
C LEU A 98 6.73 -1.00 22.73
N PHE A 99 6.04 -2.11 22.43
CA PHE A 99 4.63 -2.05 22.02
C PHE A 99 3.74 -2.71 23.06
N HIS A 100 2.82 -1.93 23.62
CA HIS A 100 1.97 -2.34 24.74
C HIS A 100 0.54 -2.57 24.27
N ARG A 101 -0.01 -3.71 24.70
CA ARG A 101 -1.42 -4.03 24.50
C ARG A 101 -2.30 -2.98 25.20
N ASP A 102 -3.42 -2.65 24.56
CA ASP A 102 -4.41 -1.66 25.00
C ASP A 102 -3.88 -0.20 25.01
N VAL A 103 -2.67 0.03 24.47
CA VAL A 103 -2.06 1.34 24.25
C VAL A 103 -1.72 1.52 22.77
N ASP A 104 -0.77 0.74 22.24
CA ASP A 104 -0.33 0.81 20.84
C ASP A 104 -1.18 -0.06 19.91
N TYR A 105 -1.77 -1.13 20.45
CA TYR A 105 -2.64 -2.05 19.73
C TYR A 105 -3.63 -2.75 20.66
N VAL A 106 -4.69 -3.31 20.09
CA VAL A 106 -5.66 -4.17 20.78
C VAL A 106 -5.75 -5.53 20.10
N VAL A 107 -6.22 -6.54 20.86
CA VAL A 107 -6.53 -7.86 20.30
C VAL A 107 -8.04 -8.02 20.30
N MET A 108 -8.63 -8.05 19.10
CA MET A 108 -10.07 -8.21 18.88
C MET A 108 -10.33 -9.23 17.79
N ASP A 109 -11.30 -10.08 17.96
CA ASP A 109 -11.72 -11.12 16.99
C ASP A 109 -10.57 -12.06 16.59
N GLY A 110 -9.59 -12.27 17.47
CA GLY A 110 -8.42 -13.09 17.21
C GLY A 110 -7.37 -12.42 16.32
N GLU A 111 -7.42 -11.10 16.17
CA GLU A 111 -6.50 -10.30 15.37
C GLU A 111 -5.90 -9.15 16.19
N VAL A 112 -4.65 -8.79 15.87
CA VAL A 112 -4.02 -7.56 16.36
C VAL A 112 -4.50 -6.39 15.51
N LYS A 113 -5.02 -5.35 16.14
CA LYS A 113 -5.45 -4.11 15.47
C LYS A 113 -4.70 -2.92 16.05
N ILE A 114 -4.21 -2.05 15.16
CA ILE A 114 -3.44 -0.85 15.55
C ILE A 114 -4.38 0.17 16.20
N VAL A 115 -3.90 0.80 17.28
CA VAL A 115 -4.54 1.98 17.87
C VAL A 115 -3.76 3.22 17.46
N ASP A 116 -4.46 4.22 16.95
CA ASP A 116 -3.86 5.51 16.60
C ASP A 116 -3.47 6.27 17.86
N GLU A 117 -2.20 6.64 17.96
CA GLU A 117 -1.60 7.29 19.15
C GLU A 117 -2.29 8.62 19.51
N PHE A 118 -2.77 9.38 18.52
CA PHE A 118 -3.34 10.70 18.72
C PHE A 118 -4.83 10.68 19.01
N THR A 119 -5.56 9.78 18.36
CA THR A 119 -7.02 9.73 18.43
C THR A 119 -7.56 8.61 19.30
N GLY A 120 -6.73 7.61 19.63
CA GLY A 120 -7.13 6.40 20.33
C GLY A 120 -8.08 5.50 19.52
N ARG A 121 -8.23 5.75 18.23
CA ARG A 121 -9.13 4.97 17.36
C ARG A 121 -8.44 3.75 16.77
N ILE A 122 -9.20 2.69 16.61
CA ILE A 122 -8.72 1.48 15.91
C ILE A 122 -8.58 1.78 14.44
N MET A 123 -7.42 1.46 13.89
CA MET A 123 -7.10 1.62 12.46
C MET A 123 -7.39 0.33 11.71
N GLU A 124 -8.63 0.18 11.24
CA GLU A 124 -9.07 -1.01 10.53
C GLU A 124 -8.25 -1.23 9.23
N GLY A 125 -7.86 -2.49 9.00
CA GLY A 125 -7.15 -2.90 7.79
C GLY A 125 -5.68 -2.46 7.70
N ARG A 126 -5.17 -1.68 8.68
CA ARG A 126 -3.75 -1.31 8.72
C ARG A 126 -2.94 -2.32 9.51
N ARG A 127 -1.70 -2.49 9.08
CA ARG A 127 -0.71 -3.37 9.73
C ARG A 127 0.62 -2.63 9.87
N TYR A 128 1.37 -2.92 10.92
CA TYR A 128 2.75 -2.47 11.05
C TYR A 128 3.62 -3.15 9.99
N SER A 129 4.60 -2.43 9.47
CA SER A 129 5.53 -2.92 8.45
C SER A 129 6.70 -3.71 9.03
N GLU A 130 7.56 -4.22 8.14
CA GLU A 130 8.85 -4.85 8.47
C GLU A 130 8.78 -6.10 9.34
N GLY A 131 7.62 -6.72 9.50
CA GLY A 131 7.44 -7.91 10.33
C GLY A 131 7.02 -7.62 11.78
N LEU A 132 6.89 -6.34 12.17
CA LEU A 132 6.47 -5.99 13.53
C LEU A 132 5.05 -6.50 13.84
N HIS A 133 4.14 -6.40 12.86
CA HIS A 133 2.77 -6.89 13.08
C HIS A 133 2.72 -8.39 13.34
N GLN A 134 3.50 -9.17 12.59
CA GLN A 134 3.65 -10.61 12.79
C GLN A 134 4.30 -10.94 14.14
N ALA A 135 5.27 -10.12 14.58
CA ALA A 135 5.89 -10.29 15.90
C ALA A 135 4.87 -10.03 17.02
N LEU A 136 3.97 -9.03 16.87
CA LEU A 136 2.87 -8.79 17.80
C LEU A 136 1.83 -9.90 17.78
N GLU A 137 1.45 -10.41 16.61
CA GLU A 137 0.57 -11.57 16.48
C GLU A 137 1.16 -12.81 17.20
N ALA A 138 2.47 -13.03 17.06
CA ALA A 138 3.17 -14.13 17.74
C ALA A 138 3.24 -13.91 19.26
N LYS A 139 3.48 -12.68 19.74
CA LYS A 139 3.46 -12.31 21.16
C LYS A 139 2.11 -12.57 21.79
N GLU A 140 1.03 -12.20 21.10
CA GLU A 140 -0.34 -12.35 21.59
C GLU A 140 -0.95 -13.74 21.34
N HIS A 141 -0.16 -14.68 20.78
CA HIS A 141 -0.59 -16.04 20.47
C HIS A 141 -1.80 -16.13 19.55
N VAL A 142 -2.00 -15.14 18.70
CA VAL A 142 -3.01 -15.16 17.64
C VAL A 142 -2.42 -15.73 16.34
N LEU A 143 -3.26 -15.87 15.31
CA LEU A 143 -2.80 -16.37 14.01
C LEU A 143 -1.81 -15.37 13.40
N VAL A 144 -0.56 -15.80 13.21
CA VAL A 144 0.44 -15.01 12.49
C VAL A 144 0.11 -15.06 11.00
N ARG A 145 -0.31 -13.92 10.45
CA ARG A 145 -0.61 -13.77 9.02
C ARG A 145 0.68 -13.43 8.27
N GLU A 146 0.95 -14.19 7.23
CA GLU A 146 2.09 -13.91 6.36
C GLU A 146 1.92 -12.57 5.67
N GLU A 147 3.00 -11.82 5.59
CA GLU A 147 3.05 -10.59 4.80
C GLU A 147 3.27 -10.97 3.33
N ASN A 148 2.43 -10.41 2.47
CA ASN A 148 2.62 -10.59 1.05
C ASN A 148 3.94 -9.94 0.61
N GLN A 149 4.85 -10.76 0.09
CA GLN A 149 6.08 -10.26 -0.51
C GLN A 149 5.80 -9.79 -1.94
N THR A 150 6.28 -8.60 -2.27
CA THR A 150 6.28 -8.13 -3.66
C THR A 150 7.29 -8.96 -4.45
N LEU A 151 6.79 -9.81 -5.34
CA LEU A 151 7.61 -10.67 -6.20
C LEU A 151 8.10 -9.95 -7.45
N ALA A 152 7.26 -9.08 -7.99
CA ALA A 152 7.59 -8.28 -9.17
C ALA A 152 6.73 -7.02 -9.24
N THR A 153 7.27 -5.98 -9.85
CA THR A 153 6.54 -4.76 -10.22
C THR A 153 6.83 -4.41 -11.67
N ILE A 154 5.81 -3.91 -12.36
CA ILE A 154 5.95 -3.37 -13.71
C ILE A 154 5.00 -2.18 -13.84
N THR A 155 5.44 -1.08 -14.43
CA THR A 155 4.55 0.05 -14.73
C THR A 155 3.61 -0.30 -15.90
N LEU A 156 2.42 0.34 -15.95
CA LEU A 156 1.49 0.19 -17.06
C LEU A 156 2.20 0.46 -18.41
N GLN A 157 3.00 1.52 -18.47
CA GLN A 157 3.81 1.85 -19.63
C GLN A 157 4.69 0.68 -20.11
N ASN A 158 5.44 0.07 -19.21
CA ASN A 158 6.33 -1.03 -19.56
C ASN A 158 5.55 -2.32 -19.85
N TYR A 159 4.46 -2.56 -19.16
CA TYR A 159 3.60 -3.71 -19.41
C TYR A 159 3.01 -3.68 -20.83
N PHE A 160 2.41 -2.57 -21.25
CA PHE A 160 1.82 -2.48 -22.59
C PHE A 160 2.85 -2.47 -23.71
N ARG A 161 4.09 -2.06 -23.46
CA ARG A 161 5.21 -2.17 -24.42
C ARG A 161 5.65 -3.60 -24.68
N LEU A 162 5.22 -4.59 -23.92
CA LEU A 162 5.48 -6.01 -24.19
C LEU A 162 4.64 -6.57 -25.35
N TYR A 163 3.58 -5.89 -25.75
CA TYR A 163 2.75 -6.34 -26.86
C TYR A 163 3.38 -5.98 -28.20
N ASP A 164 3.39 -6.94 -29.14
CA ASP A 164 3.92 -6.72 -30.49
C ASP A 164 3.07 -5.72 -31.27
N LYS A 165 1.75 -5.74 -31.04
CA LYS A 165 0.79 -4.83 -31.64
C LYS A 165 -0.04 -4.18 -30.54
N LEU A 166 0.09 -2.88 -30.45
CA LEU A 166 -0.63 -2.04 -29.53
C LEU A 166 -1.47 -1.04 -30.29
N SER A 167 -2.71 -0.87 -29.91
CA SER A 167 -3.60 0.17 -30.40
C SER A 167 -4.54 0.63 -29.28
N GLY A 168 -5.20 1.75 -29.46
CA GLY A 168 -6.13 2.27 -28.47
C GLY A 168 -7.12 3.24 -29.09
N MET A 169 -8.05 3.69 -28.26
CA MET A 169 -9.06 4.67 -28.62
C MET A 169 -9.40 5.55 -27.42
N THR A 170 -9.73 6.78 -27.71
CA THR A 170 -10.23 7.77 -26.75
C THR A 170 -10.79 8.99 -27.48
N GLY A 171 -11.57 9.79 -26.80
CA GLY A 171 -12.05 11.08 -27.31
C GLY A 171 -11.01 12.21 -27.28
N THR A 172 -9.88 12.06 -26.58
CA THR A 172 -8.95 13.15 -26.21
C THR A 172 -7.49 12.93 -26.60
N ALA A 173 -7.18 11.89 -27.39
CA ALA A 173 -5.80 11.49 -27.75
C ALA A 173 -4.99 12.55 -28.51
N MET A 174 -5.62 13.49 -29.23
CA MET A 174 -4.90 14.45 -30.07
C MET A 174 -3.98 15.38 -29.29
N THR A 175 -4.31 15.71 -28.05
CA THR A 175 -3.48 16.55 -27.17
C THR A 175 -2.17 15.87 -26.82
N GLU A 176 -2.17 14.54 -26.76
CA GLU A 176 -1.05 13.69 -26.33
C GLU A 176 -0.35 12.98 -27.52
N ASP A 177 -0.63 13.37 -28.79
CA ASP A 177 -0.04 12.73 -29.99
C ASP A 177 1.49 12.67 -29.93
N ALA A 178 2.14 13.70 -29.43
CA ALA A 178 3.60 13.75 -29.31
C ALA A 178 4.14 12.66 -28.38
N GLU A 179 3.49 12.45 -27.22
CA GLU A 179 3.89 11.42 -26.25
C GLU A 179 3.60 10.02 -26.77
N PHE A 180 2.46 9.78 -27.39
CA PHE A 180 2.15 8.49 -28.02
C PHE A 180 3.18 8.10 -29.07
N ARG A 181 3.62 9.05 -29.90
CA ARG A 181 4.68 8.81 -30.90
C ARG A 181 6.03 8.54 -30.26
N GLN A 182 6.40 9.33 -29.26
CA GLN A 182 7.71 9.23 -28.64
C GLN A 182 7.87 7.93 -27.85
N ILE A 183 6.88 7.59 -27.01
CA ILE A 183 6.96 6.49 -26.03
C ILE A 183 6.56 5.16 -26.67
N TYR A 184 5.42 5.14 -27.37
CA TYR A 184 4.81 3.90 -27.87
C TYR A 184 4.94 3.71 -29.36
N LYS A 185 5.44 4.70 -30.09
CA LYS A 185 5.53 4.71 -31.57
C LYS A 185 4.14 4.61 -32.24
N LEU A 186 3.11 5.07 -31.55
CA LEU A 186 1.74 5.09 -32.02
C LEU A 186 1.38 6.46 -32.60
N PRO A 187 0.98 6.57 -33.88
CA PRO A 187 0.41 7.79 -34.41
C PRO A 187 -1.05 7.93 -33.96
N VAL A 188 -1.47 9.16 -33.67
CA VAL A 188 -2.88 9.46 -33.41
C VAL A 188 -3.58 9.85 -34.70
N MET A 189 -4.76 9.26 -34.92
CA MET A 189 -5.59 9.54 -36.09
C MET A 189 -7.00 9.97 -35.62
N ALA A 190 -7.42 11.15 -35.99
CA ALA A 190 -8.77 11.63 -35.70
C ALA A 190 -9.78 10.95 -36.65
N ILE A 191 -10.77 10.29 -36.09
CA ILE A 191 -11.93 9.74 -36.82
C ILE A 191 -13.06 10.75 -36.71
N PRO A 192 -13.58 11.28 -37.83
CA PRO A 192 -14.63 12.26 -37.78
C PRO A 192 -15.93 11.69 -37.21
N PRO A 193 -16.71 12.52 -36.47
CA PRO A 193 -18.01 12.10 -35.95
C PRO A 193 -18.98 11.66 -37.07
N ASN A 194 -19.80 10.65 -36.78
CA ASN A 194 -20.82 10.18 -37.71
C ASN A 194 -21.92 11.24 -37.97
N LYS A 195 -22.23 12.07 -36.97
CA LYS A 195 -23.21 13.17 -37.07
C LYS A 195 -22.59 14.47 -36.58
N PRO A 196 -23.05 15.63 -37.09
CA PRO A 196 -22.59 16.91 -36.58
C PRO A 196 -22.83 17.03 -35.07
N VAL A 197 -21.88 17.66 -34.35
CA VAL A 197 -22.05 17.99 -32.94
C VAL A 197 -23.09 19.12 -32.83
N ILE A 198 -24.17 18.83 -32.14
CA ILE A 198 -25.27 19.80 -31.89
C ILE A 198 -25.25 20.36 -30.47
N ARG A 199 -24.32 19.90 -29.64
CA ARG A 199 -24.11 20.40 -28.27
C ARG A 199 -23.62 21.84 -28.32
N VAL A 200 -24.20 22.67 -27.49
CA VAL A 200 -23.78 24.06 -27.27
C VAL A 200 -23.27 24.14 -25.83
N ASP A 201 -22.00 24.47 -25.69
CA ASP A 201 -21.39 24.70 -24.37
C ASP A 201 -21.60 26.21 -24.06
N GLU A 202 -22.34 26.46 -22.99
CA GLU A 202 -22.64 27.83 -22.53
C GLU A 202 -21.53 28.29 -21.57
N ASN A 203 -21.37 29.62 -21.44
CA ASN A 203 -20.40 30.18 -20.52
C ASN A 203 -20.77 29.91 -19.06
N ASP A 204 -19.75 29.85 -18.20
CA ASP A 204 -19.93 29.67 -16.76
C ASP A 204 -20.75 30.77 -16.14
N LEU A 205 -21.65 30.41 -15.22
CA LEU A 205 -22.42 31.32 -14.38
C LEU A 205 -21.82 31.41 -12.98
N VAL A 206 -21.42 32.60 -12.59
CA VAL A 206 -20.78 32.84 -11.29
C VAL A 206 -21.81 33.38 -10.29
N TYR A 207 -21.88 32.74 -9.12
CA TYR A 207 -22.81 33.09 -8.05
C TYR A 207 -22.08 33.59 -6.82
N ARG A 208 -22.73 34.51 -6.05
CA ARG A 208 -22.14 35.06 -4.81
C ARG A 208 -22.15 34.08 -3.64
N THR A 209 -23.12 33.15 -3.60
CA THR A 209 -23.31 32.21 -2.53
C THR A 209 -23.58 30.82 -3.08
N ILE A 210 -23.24 29.78 -2.29
CA ILE A 210 -23.51 28.38 -2.64
C ILE A 210 -25.02 28.12 -2.75
N ASP A 211 -25.83 28.67 -1.82
CA ASP A 211 -27.29 28.52 -1.84
C ASP A 211 -27.89 29.16 -3.10
N GLY A 212 -27.42 30.34 -3.48
CA GLY A 212 -27.80 30.98 -4.72
C GLY A 212 -27.48 30.17 -5.96
N LYS A 213 -26.32 29.49 -5.98
CA LYS A 213 -25.94 28.56 -7.04
C LYS A 213 -26.90 27.38 -7.11
N PHE A 214 -27.18 26.72 -5.99
CA PHE A 214 -28.06 25.54 -5.98
C PHE A 214 -29.49 25.87 -6.36
N ASN A 215 -30.04 27.02 -5.94
CA ASN A 215 -31.35 27.47 -6.34
C ASN A 215 -31.41 27.69 -7.86
N ALA A 216 -30.42 28.36 -8.42
CA ALA A 216 -30.35 28.60 -9.88
C ALA A 216 -30.19 27.30 -10.68
N VAL A 217 -29.44 26.32 -10.16
CA VAL A 217 -29.32 24.98 -10.78
C VAL A 217 -30.66 24.27 -10.77
N ALA A 218 -31.40 24.31 -9.67
CA ALA A 218 -32.72 23.71 -9.58
C ALA A 218 -33.72 24.33 -10.59
N ASP A 219 -33.70 25.66 -10.71
CA ASP A 219 -34.54 26.36 -11.65
C ASP A 219 -34.18 26.03 -13.11
N ASP A 220 -32.90 25.97 -13.43
CA ASP A 220 -32.43 25.60 -14.78
C ASP A 220 -32.80 24.17 -15.14
N ILE A 221 -32.64 23.22 -14.21
CA ILE A 221 -33.06 21.81 -14.39
C ILE A 221 -34.57 21.76 -14.66
N ALA A 222 -35.38 22.45 -13.87
CA ALA A 222 -36.83 22.48 -14.05
C ALA A 222 -37.24 23.06 -15.43
N ALA A 223 -36.57 24.15 -15.85
CA ALA A 223 -36.81 24.78 -17.15
C ALA A 223 -36.42 23.86 -18.33
N ARG A 224 -35.30 23.15 -18.22
CA ARG A 224 -34.84 22.19 -19.26
C ARG A 224 -35.73 20.94 -19.29
N HIS A 225 -36.07 20.43 -18.12
CA HIS A 225 -37.01 19.29 -18.03
C HIS A 225 -38.38 19.58 -18.66
N ALA A 226 -38.91 20.78 -18.43
CA ALA A 226 -40.16 21.22 -19.05
C ALA A 226 -40.12 21.27 -20.61
N LYS A 227 -38.90 21.38 -21.19
CA LYS A 227 -38.65 21.33 -22.64
C LYS A 227 -38.37 19.91 -23.16
N GLY A 228 -38.43 18.90 -22.30
CA GLY A 228 -38.22 17.49 -22.67
C GLY A 228 -36.79 17.01 -22.65
N GLN A 229 -35.88 17.72 -21.96
CA GLN A 229 -34.49 17.30 -21.72
C GLN A 229 -34.39 16.37 -20.52
#